data_2aeb0c56befc224ae6fac95962bc9f20
#
_entry.id   2aeb0c56befc224ae6fac95962bc9f20
#
_cell.length_a   1.000
_cell.length_b   1.000
_cell.length_c   1.000
_cell.angle_alpha   90.00
_cell.angle_beta   90.00
_cell.angle_gamma   90.00
#
_symmetry.space_group_name_H-M   'P 1'
#
loop_
_entity.id
_entity.type
_entity.pdbx_description
1 polymer ?
#
loop_
_entity_poly.entity_id
_entity_poly.type
_entity_poly.pdbx_seq_one_letter_code
_entity_poly.pdbx_strand_id
1 'polypeptide(L)'
;MADVDLRKGVGRALKTVQGQAKLLCPGDSGELRNSIMTTVEGTADHAIGTCFTDKRYGPYVELGTGPKGERNHAGIAPSISPAYTQHPWWIHESQVDKELAEKYHWFKITTKDGVFYQCTGQPAHPFLYPALKNNEGRISDMFAEDCRKDME
;
A
#
# COMPACT_ATOMS: atom_id res chain seq x y z
N MET A 1 32.48 22.10 -13.27
CA MET A 1 31.09 21.93 -12.82
C MET A 1 30.93 20.52 -12.26
N ALA A 2 30.50 20.41 -11.00
CA ALA A 2 30.24 19.10 -10.44
C ALA A 2 28.97 18.55 -11.09
N ASP A 3 29.05 17.34 -11.61
CA ASP A 3 27.88 16.65 -12.15
C ASP A 3 26.98 16.18 -11.00
N VAL A 4 25.75 16.67 -10.98
CA VAL A 4 24.75 16.27 -9.99
C VAL A 4 24.22 14.91 -10.38
N ASP A 5 24.33 13.93 -9.48
CA ASP A 5 23.73 12.61 -9.70
C ASP A 5 22.32 12.57 -9.06
N LEU A 6 21.31 12.67 -9.91
CA LEU A 6 19.91 12.71 -9.49
C LEU A 6 19.48 11.45 -8.73
N ARG A 7 20.17 10.33 -8.90
CA ARG A 7 19.84 9.07 -8.20
C ARG A 7 19.98 9.20 -6.68
N LYS A 8 20.95 9.98 -6.20
CA LYS A 8 21.14 10.22 -4.76
C LYS A 8 19.97 10.98 -4.16
N GLY A 9 19.57 12.08 -4.81
CA GLY A 9 18.44 12.90 -4.36
C GLY A 9 17.11 12.13 -4.37
N VAL A 10 16.87 11.37 -5.44
CA VAL A 10 15.69 10.50 -5.54
C VAL A 10 15.71 9.44 -4.45
N GLY A 11 16.85 8.80 -4.18
CA GLY A 11 16.99 7.80 -3.13
C GLY A 11 16.67 8.35 -1.74
N ARG A 12 17.12 9.56 -1.42
CA ARG A 12 16.80 10.23 -0.14
C ARG A 12 15.31 10.59 -0.03
N ALA A 13 14.75 11.14 -1.09
CA ALA A 13 13.32 11.45 -1.15
C ALA A 13 12.46 10.19 -0.94
N LEU A 14 12.86 9.07 -1.56
CA LEU A 14 12.17 7.79 -1.40
C LEU A 14 12.17 7.26 0.03
N LYS A 15 13.20 7.51 0.81
CA LYS A 15 13.23 7.12 2.23
C LYS A 15 12.15 7.83 3.03
N THR A 16 11.84 9.08 2.69
CA THR A 16 10.73 9.81 3.29
C THR A 16 9.40 9.16 2.92
N VAL A 17 9.20 8.83 1.64
CA VAL A 17 7.99 8.13 1.18
C VAL A 17 7.86 6.76 1.86
N GLN A 18 8.92 5.98 1.91
CA GLN A 18 8.94 4.67 2.57
C GLN A 18 8.56 4.78 4.05
N GLY A 19 9.14 5.74 4.77
CA GLY A 19 8.83 5.98 6.18
C GLY A 19 7.35 6.34 6.38
N GLN A 20 6.80 7.20 5.55
CA GLN A 20 5.38 7.57 5.60
C GLN A 20 4.47 6.39 5.23
N ALA A 21 4.84 5.63 4.22
CA ALA A 21 4.08 4.42 3.84
C ALA A 21 4.04 3.40 4.98
N LYS A 22 5.16 3.22 5.68
CA LYS A 22 5.21 2.34 6.85
C LYS A 22 4.36 2.82 8.00
N LEU A 23 4.29 4.14 8.22
CA LEU A 23 3.42 4.72 9.25
C LEU A 23 1.93 4.56 8.94
N LEU A 24 1.56 4.68 7.66
CA LEU A 24 0.18 4.56 7.21
C LEU A 24 -0.26 3.11 7.03
N CYS A 25 0.68 2.18 6.91
CA CYS A 25 0.40 0.77 6.62
C CYS A 25 -0.32 0.10 7.79
N PRO A 26 -1.54 -0.44 7.59
CA PRO A 26 -2.25 -1.16 8.62
C PRO A 26 -1.69 -2.57 8.81
N GLY A 27 -2.02 -3.20 9.92
CA GLY A 27 -1.74 -4.60 10.18
C GLY A 27 -1.05 -4.85 11.51
N ASP A 28 -1.46 -5.93 12.16
CA ASP A 28 -0.98 -6.29 13.49
C ASP A 28 0.41 -6.95 13.46
N SER A 29 0.69 -7.78 12.44
CA SER A 29 1.94 -8.53 12.34
C SER A 29 3.14 -7.70 11.90
N GLY A 30 2.91 -6.56 11.25
CA GLY A 30 3.95 -5.75 10.65
C GLY A 30 4.57 -6.36 9.39
N GLU A 31 4.07 -7.49 8.91
CA GLU A 31 4.62 -8.18 7.75
C GLU A 31 4.53 -7.34 6.47
N LEU A 32 3.38 -6.73 6.20
CA LEU A 32 3.20 -5.82 5.07
C LEU A 32 4.09 -4.58 5.22
N ARG A 33 4.10 -3.98 6.39
CA ARG A 33 4.94 -2.81 6.70
C ARG A 33 6.41 -3.08 6.43
N ASN A 34 6.91 -4.22 6.90
CA ASN A 34 8.30 -4.59 6.74
C ASN A 34 8.67 -4.97 5.30
N SER A 35 7.67 -5.26 4.45
CA SER A 35 7.87 -5.58 3.04
C SER A 35 7.98 -4.35 2.13
N ILE A 36 7.71 -3.15 2.64
CA ILE A 36 7.77 -1.92 1.85
C ILE A 36 9.23 -1.60 1.53
N MET A 37 9.53 -1.59 0.23
CA MET A 37 10.87 -1.42 -0.31
C MET A 37 10.93 -0.25 -1.28
N THR A 38 12.15 0.18 -1.59
CA THR A 38 12.41 1.24 -2.56
C THR A 38 13.46 0.81 -3.56
N THR A 39 13.32 1.27 -4.80
CA THR A 39 14.35 1.12 -5.83
C THR A 39 14.55 2.43 -6.56
N VAL A 40 15.77 2.66 -7.03
CA VAL A 40 16.11 3.80 -7.88
C VAL A 40 16.73 3.25 -9.17
N GLU A 41 16.16 3.63 -10.29
CA GLU A 41 16.62 3.21 -11.60
C GLU A 41 16.93 4.44 -12.46
N GLY A 42 17.76 4.26 -13.47
CA GLY A 42 18.08 5.29 -14.45
C GLY A 42 19.54 5.71 -14.43
N THR A 43 19.79 6.92 -14.91
CA THR A 43 21.11 7.52 -15.04
C THR A 43 21.27 8.72 -14.11
N ALA A 44 22.45 9.33 -14.11
CA ALA A 44 22.68 10.55 -13.34
C ALA A 44 21.76 11.71 -13.74
N ASP A 45 21.35 11.75 -15.03
CA ASP A 45 20.51 12.83 -15.58
C ASP A 45 19.01 12.53 -15.49
N HIS A 46 18.66 11.27 -15.33
CA HIS A 46 17.26 10.85 -15.26
C HIS A 46 17.12 9.65 -14.33
N ALA A 47 16.42 9.85 -13.24
CA ALA A 47 16.23 8.81 -12.23
C ALA A 47 14.76 8.64 -11.89
N ILE A 48 14.34 7.38 -11.74
CA ILE A 48 13.00 7.01 -11.30
C ILE A 48 13.10 6.25 -9.99
N GLY A 49 12.44 6.76 -8.98
CA GLY A 49 12.30 6.09 -7.69
C GLY A 49 10.95 5.41 -7.58
N THR A 50 10.95 4.20 -7.07
CA THR A 50 9.72 3.42 -6.85
C THR A 50 9.68 2.93 -5.41
N CYS A 51 8.55 3.16 -4.74
CA CYS A 51 8.24 2.59 -3.43
C CYS A 51 7.14 1.53 -3.63
N PHE A 52 7.40 0.31 -3.18
CA PHE A 52 6.53 -0.83 -3.49
C PHE A 52 6.55 -1.90 -2.40
N THR A 53 5.64 -2.84 -2.52
CA THR A 53 5.62 -4.09 -1.73
C THR A 53 5.53 -5.28 -2.68
N ASP A 54 6.17 -6.39 -2.31
CA ASP A 54 6.07 -7.66 -3.02
C ASP A 54 4.97 -8.58 -2.47
N LYS A 55 4.27 -8.14 -1.42
CA LYS A 55 3.17 -8.91 -0.84
C LYS A 55 1.97 -8.93 -1.77
N ARG A 56 1.47 -10.12 -2.10
CA ARG A 56 0.34 -10.31 -3.00
C ARG A 56 -0.94 -9.64 -2.50
N TYR A 57 -1.11 -9.55 -1.18
CA TYR A 57 -2.27 -8.90 -0.59
C TYR A 57 -2.14 -7.38 -0.46
N GLY A 58 -0.97 -6.82 -0.75
CA GLY A 58 -0.74 -5.37 -0.69
C GLY A 58 -1.76 -4.55 -1.48
N PRO A 59 -2.05 -4.88 -2.74
CA PRO A 59 -3.07 -4.17 -3.53
C PRO A 59 -4.46 -4.21 -2.90
N TYR A 60 -4.83 -5.30 -2.25
CA TYR A 60 -6.12 -5.42 -1.58
C TYR A 60 -6.22 -4.52 -0.34
N VAL A 61 -5.12 -4.29 0.35
CA VAL A 61 -5.06 -3.33 1.46
C VAL A 61 -5.16 -1.90 0.93
N GLU A 62 -4.39 -1.57 -0.08
CA GLU A 62 -4.36 -0.23 -0.70
C GLU A 62 -5.72 0.17 -1.27
N LEU A 63 -6.35 -0.74 -2.00
CA LEU A 63 -7.54 -0.43 -2.79
C LEU A 63 -8.85 -0.90 -2.16
N GLY A 64 -8.77 -1.80 -1.17
CA GLY A 64 -9.96 -2.49 -0.65
C GLY A 64 -10.44 -3.63 -1.53
N THR A 65 -11.40 -4.39 -1.05
CA THR A 65 -11.97 -5.54 -1.76
C THR A 65 -13.48 -5.63 -1.56
N GLY A 66 -14.18 -6.20 -2.55
CA GLY A 66 -15.59 -6.51 -2.48
C GLY A 66 -16.51 -5.31 -2.27
N PRO A 67 -17.76 -5.56 -1.82
CA PRO A 67 -18.74 -4.49 -1.59
C PRO A 67 -18.29 -3.45 -0.57
N LYS A 68 -17.54 -3.86 0.45
CA LYS A 68 -16.98 -2.93 1.43
C LYS A 68 -15.92 -2.02 0.82
N GLY A 69 -15.04 -2.59 -0.02
CA GLY A 69 -14.02 -1.82 -0.73
C GLY A 69 -14.64 -0.79 -1.67
N GLU A 70 -15.66 -1.20 -2.42
CA GLU A 70 -16.36 -0.30 -3.33
C GLU A 70 -17.01 0.89 -2.60
N ARG A 71 -17.59 0.66 -1.43
CA ARG A 71 -18.22 1.72 -0.64
C ARG A 71 -17.23 2.59 0.11
N ASN A 72 -16.03 2.10 0.39
CA ASN A 72 -15.04 2.76 1.23
C ASN A 72 -13.66 2.71 0.59
N HIS A 73 -13.47 3.48 -0.50
CA HIS A 73 -12.20 3.58 -1.23
C HIS A 73 -11.63 5.01 -1.27
N ALA A 74 -11.92 5.78 -0.24
CA ALA A 74 -11.39 7.14 -0.14
C ALA A 74 -9.85 7.12 -0.02
N GLY A 75 -9.19 8.03 -0.71
CA GLY A 75 -7.73 8.17 -0.65
C GLY A 75 -6.94 7.24 -1.56
N ILE A 76 -7.58 6.41 -2.39
CA ILE A 76 -6.88 5.67 -3.43
C ILE A 76 -6.45 6.58 -4.58
N ALA A 77 -5.48 6.14 -5.38
CA ALA A 77 -5.00 6.91 -6.51
C ALA A 77 -6.13 7.14 -7.53
N PRO A 78 -6.41 8.40 -7.95
CA PRO A 78 -7.49 8.70 -8.89
C PRO A 78 -7.31 8.06 -10.27
N SER A 79 -6.08 7.71 -10.63
CA SER A 79 -5.76 7.04 -11.89
C SER A 79 -6.14 5.55 -11.90
N ILE A 80 -6.50 4.99 -10.75
CA ILE A 80 -6.85 3.57 -10.61
C ILE A 80 -8.35 3.44 -10.47
N SER A 81 -8.95 2.56 -11.29
CA SER A 81 -10.38 2.23 -11.23
C SER A 81 -10.52 0.73 -10.91
N PRO A 82 -10.55 0.36 -9.64
CA PRO A 82 -10.66 -1.04 -9.27
C PRO A 82 -12.00 -1.66 -9.67
N ALA A 83 -11.96 -2.91 -10.11
CA ALA A 83 -13.16 -3.70 -10.30
C ALA A 83 -13.43 -4.51 -9.03
N TYR A 84 -14.46 -4.15 -8.31
CA TYR A 84 -14.83 -4.83 -7.07
C TYR A 84 -15.86 -5.93 -7.31
N THR A 85 -15.71 -7.04 -6.60
CA THR A 85 -16.73 -8.07 -6.53
C THR A 85 -18.01 -7.49 -5.91
N GLN A 86 -19.12 -7.56 -6.63
CA GLN A 86 -20.37 -6.88 -6.26
C GLN A 86 -21.17 -7.59 -5.15
N HIS A 87 -20.90 -8.89 -4.96
CA HIS A 87 -21.66 -9.70 -4.03
C HIS A 87 -20.76 -10.30 -2.94
N PRO A 88 -21.29 -10.51 -1.73
CA PRO A 88 -20.61 -11.29 -0.72
C PRO A 88 -20.30 -12.71 -1.23
N TRP A 89 -19.21 -13.29 -0.76
CA TRP A 89 -18.85 -14.67 -1.08
C TRP A 89 -18.66 -15.48 0.19
N TRP A 90 -18.62 -16.79 0.05
CA TRP A 90 -18.52 -17.72 1.16
C TRP A 90 -17.16 -18.42 1.14
N ILE A 91 -16.56 -18.54 2.32
CA ILE A 91 -15.28 -19.21 2.51
C ILE A 91 -15.50 -20.38 3.46
N HIS A 92 -15.09 -21.59 3.03
CA HIS A 92 -15.17 -22.78 3.88
C HIS A 92 -14.22 -22.64 5.08
N GLU A 93 -14.64 -23.19 6.24
CA GLU A 93 -13.87 -23.09 7.50
C GLU A 93 -12.44 -23.62 7.40
N SER A 94 -12.15 -24.55 6.47
CA SER A 94 -10.80 -25.07 6.24
C SER A 94 -9.83 -24.04 5.68
N GLN A 95 -10.34 -22.94 5.14
CA GLN A 95 -9.55 -21.87 4.52
C GLN A 95 -9.56 -20.58 5.34
N VAL A 96 -10.12 -20.60 6.54
CA VAL A 96 -10.29 -19.44 7.41
C VAL A 96 -9.54 -19.67 8.71
N ASP A 97 -8.87 -18.65 9.20
CA ASP A 97 -8.39 -18.61 10.57
C ASP A 97 -9.58 -18.41 11.50
N LYS A 98 -9.94 -19.47 12.22
CA LYS A 98 -11.13 -19.48 13.09
C LYS A 98 -11.04 -18.45 14.21
N GLU A 99 -9.88 -18.29 14.83
CA GLU A 99 -9.66 -17.33 15.90
C GLU A 99 -9.91 -15.90 15.39
N LEU A 100 -9.42 -15.61 14.18
CA LEU A 100 -9.61 -14.31 13.54
C LEU A 100 -11.08 -14.07 13.20
N ALA A 101 -11.76 -15.06 12.63
CA ALA A 101 -13.17 -14.98 12.28
C ALA A 101 -14.06 -14.75 13.50
N GLU A 102 -13.75 -15.41 14.63
CA GLU A 102 -14.45 -15.21 15.89
C GLU A 102 -14.16 -13.84 16.50
N LYS A 103 -12.89 -13.41 16.49
CA LYS A 103 -12.48 -12.09 16.98
C LYS A 103 -13.23 -10.95 16.29
N TYR A 104 -13.45 -11.07 14.97
CA TYR A 104 -14.12 -10.04 14.17
C TYR A 104 -15.61 -10.34 13.92
N HIS A 105 -16.17 -11.37 14.58
CA HIS A 105 -17.58 -11.72 14.50
C HIS A 105 -18.11 -11.91 13.06
N TRP A 106 -17.36 -12.65 12.25
CA TRP A 106 -17.78 -12.94 10.88
C TRP A 106 -19.08 -13.74 10.87
N PHE A 107 -20.00 -13.33 10.01
CA PHE A 107 -21.25 -14.08 9.81
C PHE A 107 -20.94 -15.46 9.26
N LYS A 108 -21.56 -16.49 9.84
CA LYS A 108 -21.35 -17.87 9.43
C LYS A 108 -22.64 -18.65 9.34
N ILE A 109 -22.64 -19.65 8.48
CA ILE A 109 -23.72 -20.65 8.37
C ILE A 109 -23.10 -22.03 8.56
N THR A 110 -23.88 -22.94 9.17
CA THR A 110 -23.51 -24.34 9.31
C THR A 110 -24.30 -25.19 8.34
N THR A 111 -23.60 -25.96 7.52
CA THR A 111 -24.20 -26.88 6.56
C THR A 111 -23.72 -28.29 6.80
N LYS A 112 -24.28 -29.28 6.09
CA LYS A 112 -23.82 -30.67 6.11
C LYS A 112 -22.34 -30.81 5.65
N ASP A 113 -21.84 -29.86 4.85
CA ASP A 113 -20.47 -29.86 4.32
C ASP A 113 -19.49 -29.05 5.18
N GLY A 114 -19.95 -28.50 6.30
CA GLY A 114 -19.13 -27.73 7.24
C GLY A 114 -19.66 -26.32 7.48
N VAL A 115 -18.82 -25.50 8.11
CA VAL A 115 -19.12 -24.10 8.39
C VAL A 115 -18.56 -23.22 7.27
N PHE A 116 -19.41 -22.29 6.78
CA PHE A 116 -19.02 -21.28 5.80
C PHE A 116 -19.12 -19.89 6.40
N TYR A 117 -18.09 -19.08 6.18
CA TYR A 117 -18.03 -17.69 6.61
C TYR A 117 -18.35 -16.78 5.44
N GLN A 118 -19.20 -15.78 5.68
CA GLN A 118 -19.50 -14.76 4.67
C GLN A 118 -18.39 -13.71 4.65
N CYS A 119 -17.84 -13.44 3.48
CA CYS A 119 -16.89 -12.37 3.25
C CYS A 119 -17.56 -11.27 2.42
N THR A 120 -17.50 -10.04 2.94
CA THR A 120 -18.01 -8.85 2.25
C THR A 120 -16.90 -7.92 1.78
N GLY A 121 -15.65 -8.40 1.87
CA GLY A 121 -14.48 -7.61 1.55
C GLY A 121 -14.00 -6.74 2.70
N GLN A 122 -13.12 -5.81 2.39
CA GLN A 122 -12.57 -4.87 3.34
C GLN A 122 -12.50 -3.47 2.73
N PRO A 123 -12.65 -2.41 3.54
CA PRO A 123 -12.46 -1.05 3.06
C PRO A 123 -11.01 -0.83 2.62
N ALA A 124 -10.78 0.15 1.75
CA ALA A 124 -9.43 0.55 1.39
C ALA A 124 -8.71 1.18 2.59
N HIS A 125 -7.45 0.82 2.76
CA HIS A 125 -6.53 1.46 3.70
C HIS A 125 -5.27 1.88 2.93
N PRO A 126 -5.36 2.96 2.13
CA PRO A 126 -4.23 3.41 1.31
C PRO A 126 -3.03 3.78 2.17
N PHE A 127 -1.86 3.30 1.79
CA PHE A 127 -0.60 3.58 2.47
C PHE A 127 0.52 4.00 1.52
N LEU A 128 0.48 3.57 0.25
CA LEU A 128 1.48 3.95 -0.75
C LEU A 128 1.14 5.28 -1.42
N TYR A 129 -0.07 5.42 -1.96
CA TYR A 129 -0.46 6.64 -2.65
C TYR A 129 -0.46 7.87 -1.73
N PRO A 130 -1.08 7.85 -0.52
CA PRO A 130 -1.03 8.99 0.37
C PRO A 130 0.39 9.34 0.84
N ALA A 131 1.25 8.33 1.02
CA ALA A 131 2.63 8.56 1.42
C ALA A 131 3.40 9.41 0.40
N LEU A 132 3.14 9.19 -0.89
CA LEU A 132 3.70 10.01 -1.96
C LEU A 132 2.96 11.34 -2.08
N LYS A 133 1.64 11.29 -2.24
CA LYS A 133 0.79 12.46 -2.53
C LYS A 133 0.86 13.54 -1.47
N ASN A 134 0.77 13.16 -0.20
CA ASN A 134 0.78 14.10 0.91
C ASN A 134 2.16 14.69 1.19
N ASN A 135 3.21 14.15 0.60
CA ASN A 135 4.59 14.59 0.81
C ASN A 135 5.27 15.14 -0.46
N GLU A 136 4.52 15.34 -1.54
CA GLU A 136 5.08 15.83 -2.82
C GLU A 136 5.88 17.13 -2.66
N GLY A 137 5.34 18.12 -1.95
CA GLY A 137 6.00 19.39 -1.72
C GLY A 137 7.29 19.23 -0.91
N ARG A 138 7.24 18.46 0.16
CA ARG A 138 8.41 18.17 1.01
C ARG A 138 9.50 17.42 0.24
N ILE A 139 9.12 16.45 -0.57
CA ILE A 139 10.06 15.68 -1.40
C ILE A 139 10.73 16.58 -2.43
N SER A 140 9.96 17.44 -3.10
CA SER A 140 10.50 18.40 -4.07
C SER A 140 11.49 19.36 -3.41
N ASP A 141 11.19 19.88 -2.22
CA ASP A 141 12.06 20.79 -1.49
C ASP A 141 13.37 20.10 -1.06
N MET A 142 13.27 18.89 -0.53
CA MET A 142 14.43 18.09 -0.14
C MET A 142 15.32 17.79 -1.34
N PHE A 143 14.74 17.41 -2.45
CA PHE A 143 15.45 17.12 -3.68
C PHE A 143 16.16 18.37 -4.23
N ALA A 144 15.48 19.51 -4.27
CA ALA A 144 16.06 20.76 -4.71
C ALA A 144 17.23 21.22 -3.80
N GLU A 145 17.12 20.99 -2.49
CA GLU A 145 18.18 21.29 -1.54
C GLU A 145 19.41 20.39 -1.76
N ASP A 146 19.20 19.10 -1.98
CA ASP A 146 20.29 18.16 -2.26
C ASP A 146 21.01 18.51 -3.55
N CYS A 147 20.27 18.85 -4.61
CA CYS A 147 20.87 19.31 -5.86
C CYS A 147 21.71 20.59 -5.68
N ARG A 148 21.24 21.52 -4.85
CA ARG A 148 22.02 22.74 -4.56
C ARG A 148 23.31 22.44 -3.81
N LYS A 149 23.28 21.54 -2.84
CA LYS A 149 24.48 21.12 -2.08
C LYS A 149 25.52 20.45 -2.98
N ASP A 150 25.07 19.62 -3.92
CA ASP A 150 25.95 18.93 -4.85
C ASP A 150 26.59 19.89 -5.88
N MET A 151 26.03 21.08 -6.09
CA MET A 151 26.58 22.11 -6.98
C MET A 151 27.57 23.03 -6.29
N GLU A 152 27.64 23.04 -4.98
CA GLU A 152 28.63 23.80 -4.19
C GLU A 152 29.96 23.05 -4.12
#